data_f3ef774c119128df32ce4162bc2011fc
#
_entry.id   f3ef774c119128df32ce4162bc2011fc
#
_cell.length_a   1.000
_cell.length_b   1.000
_cell.length_c   1.000
_cell.angle_alpha   90.00
_cell.angle_beta   90.00
_cell.angle_gamma   90.00
#
_symmetry.space_group_name_H-M   'P 1'
#
loop_
_entity.id
_entity.type
_entity.pdbx_description
1 polymer ?
#
loop_
_entity_poly.entity_id
_entity_poly.type
_entity_poly.pdbx_seq_one_letter_code
_entity_poly.pdbx_strand_id
1 'polypeptide(L)'
;MKFGTTILLASLLVTAGIVLRPLIATEIQSAERRSGYTFMGPETKAMQDDDTANPGMLGALDGEALWNRKAGAAGKACADCHGDARASMKGVAARYPAYDKPLGRPVNLEQRINLCRARHQEADPFPYEKHDLLALTAFVAEQSRGMPIAPDPSPELQPFVAKGRDFFMHRQGQLNLGCTNCHDDNWDKHLAGSPVTQAHPTGYPIYRLEWQSLGSLQRRLRNCINGLRAQNFDFGAPELVELELYLMSRARGMPMETPAVRP
;
A
#
# COMPACT_ATOMS: atom_id res chain seq x y z
N MET A 1 -79.90 22.27 -37.30
CA MET A 1 -79.09 22.35 -36.06
C MET A 1 -78.13 21.23 -36.10
N LYS A 2 -76.79 21.50 -36.35
CA LYS A 2 -75.74 20.53 -36.38
C LYS A 2 -74.82 20.85 -35.20
N PHE A 3 -74.74 19.96 -34.23
CA PHE A 3 -73.81 20.09 -33.12
C PHE A 3 -72.46 19.47 -33.54
N GLY A 4 -71.41 20.28 -33.56
CA GLY A 4 -70.00 19.80 -33.77
C GLY A 4 -69.36 19.47 -32.44
N THR A 5 -68.91 18.24 -32.31
CA THR A 5 -68.17 17.76 -31.12
C THR A 5 -66.70 18.02 -31.34
N THR A 6 -66.11 18.91 -30.53
CA THR A 6 -64.66 19.20 -30.54
C THR A 6 -63.96 18.23 -29.57
N ILE A 7 -63.12 17.36 -30.09
CA ILE A 7 -62.27 16.45 -29.29
C ILE A 7 -60.97 17.20 -28.98
N LEU A 8 -60.71 17.49 -27.70
CA LEU A 8 -59.44 17.98 -27.22
C LEU A 8 -58.47 16.76 -26.96
N LEU A 9 -57.45 16.65 -27.79
CA LEU A 9 -56.33 15.73 -27.51
C LEU A 9 -55.39 16.39 -26.49
N ALA A 10 -55.35 15.85 -25.28
CA ALA A 10 -54.34 16.20 -24.28
C ALA A 10 -53.06 15.37 -24.51
N SER A 11 -52.01 16.03 -25.00
CA SER A 11 -50.69 15.41 -25.17
C SER A 11 -49.99 15.36 -23.81
N LEU A 12 -49.79 14.15 -23.22
CA LEU A 12 -48.95 13.90 -22.05
C LEU A 12 -47.48 13.88 -22.50
N LEU A 13 -46.73 14.93 -22.18
CA LEU A 13 -45.27 14.95 -22.28
C LEU A 13 -44.70 14.19 -21.09
N VAL A 14 -44.27 12.96 -21.33
CA VAL A 14 -43.47 12.21 -20.35
C VAL A 14 -42.01 12.69 -20.45
N THR A 15 -41.61 13.58 -19.54
CA THR A 15 -40.20 13.96 -19.37
C THR A 15 -39.46 12.81 -18.65
N ALA A 16 -38.75 11.98 -19.41
CA ALA A 16 -37.81 11.01 -18.83
C ALA A 16 -36.64 11.78 -18.21
N GLY A 17 -36.70 11.98 -16.91
CA GLY A 17 -35.58 12.53 -16.12
C GLY A 17 -34.41 11.55 -16.17
N ILE A 18 -33.35 11.89 -16.89
CA ILE A 18 -32.06 11.18 -16.82
C ILE A 18 -31.48 11.48 -15.44
N VAL A 19 -31.63 10.51 -14.51
CA VAL A 19 -30.92 10.53 -13.22
C VAL A 19 -29.48 10.21 -13.53
N LEU A 20 -28.64 11.23 -13.69
CA LEU A 20 -27.19 11.10 -13.67
C LEU A 20 -26.79 10.57 -12.26
N ARG A 21 -26.67 9.27 -12.13
CA ARG A 21 -26.01 8.69 -10.95
C ARG A 21 -24.55 9.13 -11.00
N PRO A 22 -24.03 9.80 -9.96
CA PRO A 22 -22.59 10.01 -9.86
C PRO A 22 -21.92 8.63 -9.91
N LEU A 23 -20.97 8.44 -10.81
CA LEU A 23 -20.05 7.31 -10.82
C LEU A 23 -19.16 7.47 -9.58
N ILE A 24 -19.69 7.11 -8.41
CA ILE A 24 -18.88 6.90 -7.21
C ILE A 24 -18.17 5.58 -7.49
N ALA A 25 -16.84 5.63 -7.60
CA ALA A 25 -16.02 4.42 -7.67
C ALA A 25 -16.48 3.49 -6.54
N THR A 26 -17.00 2.32 -6.91
CA THR A 26 -17.57 1.39 -5.93
C THR A 26 -16.40 0.75 -5.21
N GLU A 27 -16.24 1.01 -3.91
CA GLU A 27 -15.21 0.37 -3.10
C GLU A 27 -15.37 -1.15 -3.18
N ILE A 28 -14.24 -1.84 -3.43
CA ILE A 28 -14.23 -3.30 -3.59
C ILE A 28 -14.73 -3.95 -2.29
N GLN A 29 -15.77 -4.76 -2.40
CA GLN A 29 -16.37 -5.45 -1.25
C GLN A 29 -15.37 -6.41 -0.59
N SER A 30 -15.43 -6.57 0.73
CA SER A 30 -14.47 -7.37 1.48
C SER A 30 -14.34 -8.81 0.95
N ALA A 31 -15.44 -9.43 0.51
CA ALA A 31 -15.45 -10.77 -0.07
C ALA A 31 -14.79 -10.87 -1.46
N GLU A 32 -14.63 -9.73 -2.15
CA GLU A 32 -14.04 -9.65 -3.49
C GLU A 32 -12.58 -9.21 -3.47
N ARG A 33 -12.05 -8.88 -2.28
CA ARG A 33 -10.66 -8.43 -2.13
C ARG A 33 -9.68 -9.53 -2.49
N ARG A 34 -8.73 -9.18 -3.36
CA ARG A 34 -7.67 -10.07 -3.82
C ARG A 34 -6.31 -9.43 -3.58
N SER A 35 -5.37 -10.21 -3.08
CA SER A 35 -3.98 -9.78 -3.00
C SER A 35 -3.29 -9.89 -4.34
N GLY A 36 -2.12 -9.25 -4.47
CA GLY A 36 -1.29 -9.39 -5.67
C GLY A 36 -0.88 -10.83 -5.98
N TYR A 37 -0.87 -11.72 -4.97
CA TYR A 37 -0.58 -13.14 -5.14
C TYR A 37 -1.57 -13.83 -6.10
N THR A 38 -2.87 -13.50 -6.04
CA THR A 38 -3.88 -14.16 -6.87
C THR A 38 -3.70 -13.93 -8.36
N PHE A 39 -3.00 -12.85 -8.75
CA PHE A 39 -2.76 -12.46 -10.14
C PHE A 39 -1.45 -13.02 -10.72
N MET A 40 -0.69 -13.80 -9.95
CA MET A 40 0.60 -14.35 -10.40
C MET A 40 0.43 -15.71 -11.07
N GLY A 41 1.37 -16.01 -11.97
CA GLY A 41 1.54 -17.36 -12.53
C GLY A 41 2.04 -18.37 -11.48
N PRO A 42 1.92 -19.68 -11.78
CA PRO A 42 2.25 -20.73 -10.84
C PRO A 42 3.72 -20.72 -10.39
N GLU A 43 4.64 -20.38 -11.28
CA GLU A 43 6.08 -20.33 -10.99
C GLU A 43 6.42 -19.24 -9.94
N THR A 44 5.84 -18.04 -10.09
CA THR A 44 6.04 -16.94 -9.14
C THR A 44 5.38 -17.24 -7.80
N LYS A 45 4.22 -17.92 -7.81
CA LYS A 45 3.57 -18.40 -6.57
C LYS A 45 4.44 -19.40 -5.84
N ALA A 46 4.94 -20.44 -6.54
CA ALA A 46 5.82 -21.43 -5.97
C ALA A 46 7.09 -20.81 -5.38
N MET A 47 7.66 -19.80 -6.07
CA MET A 47 8.82 -19.06 -5.55
C MET A 47 8.51 -18.29 -4.26
N GLN A 48 7.31 -17.69 -4.15
CA GLN A 48 6.91 -17.00 -2.92
C GLN A 48 6.59 -17.96 -1.77
N ASP A 49 6.00 -19.12 -2.07
CA ASP A 49 5.52 -20.07 -1.08
C ASP A 49 6.64 -20.91 -0.45
N ASP A 50 7.80 -20.98 -1.10
CA ASP A 50 9.00 -21.66 -0.61
C ASP A 50 10.03 -20.64 -0.15
N ASP A 51 10.26 -20.53 1.17
CA ASP A 51 11.22 -19.61 1.74
C ASP A 51 12.65 -19.83 1.24
N THR A 52 13.01 -21.05 0.80
CA THR A 52 14.32 -21.34 0.23
C THR A 52 14.48 -20.87 -1.21
N ALA A 53 13.36 -20.72 -1.94
CA ALA A 53 13.30 -20.23 -3.31
C ALA A 53 12.96 -18.74 -3.38
N ASN A 54 12.43 -18.16 -2.31
CA ASN A 54 12.02 -16.75 -2.25
C ASN A 54 13.25 -15.83 -2.07
N PRO A 55 13.66 -15.09 -3.10
CA PRO A 55 14.86 -14.25 -2.99
C PRO A 55 14.68 -13.06 -2.03
N GLY A 56 13.45 -12.70 -1.67
CA GLY A 56 13.15 -11.70 -0.64
C GLY A 56 13.60 -12.14 0.76
N MET A 57 13.68 -13.44 1.00
CA MET A 57 14.17 -14.00 2.27
C MET A 57 15.65 -13.73 2.51
N LEU A 58 16.47 -13.62 1.46
CA LEU A 58 17.87 -13.19 1.61
C LEU A 58 17.95 -11.80 2.24
N GLY A 59 17.09 -10.88 1.79
CA GLY A 59 17.00 -9.56 2.41
C GLY A 59 16.52 -9.63 3.87
N ALA A 60 15.58 -10.50 4.20
CA ALA A 60 15.12 -10.67 5.59
C ALA A 60 16.25 -11.22 6.49
N LEU A 61 17.08 -12.17 6.00
CA LEU A 61 18.26 -12.66 6.72
C LEU A 61 19.30 -11.56 6.96
N ASP A 62 19.57 -10.72 5.96
CA ASP A 62 20.44 -9.55 6.14
C ASP A 62 19.85 -8.57 7.16
N GLY A 63 18.53 -8.43 7.16
CA GLY A 63 17.78 -7.63 8.15
C GLY A 63 17.92 -8.19 9.57
N GLU A 64 17.93 -9.51 9.76
CA GLU A 64 18.20 -10.16 11.06
C GLU A 64 19.62 -9.85 11.54
N ALA A 65 20.60 -9.88 10.64
CA ALA A 65 21.97 -9.49 10.97
C ALA A 65 22.05 -8.00 11.40
N LEU A 66 21.33 -7.12 10.70
CA LEU A 66 21.24 -5.70 11.06
C LEU A 66 20.52 -5.47 12.39
N TRP A 67 19.49 -6.26 12.71
CA TRP A 67 18.76 -6.19 13.98
C TRP A 67 19.67 -6.42 15.19
N ASN A 68 20.62 -7.35 15.05
CA ASN A 68 21.55 -7.72 16.11
C ASN A 68 22.84 -6.89 16.10
N ARG A 69 23.07 -6.08 15.05
CA ARG A 69 24.30 -5.29 14.89
C ARG A 69 24.22 -3.99 15.69
N LYS A 70 25.20 -3.75 16.56
CA LYS A 70 25.38 -2.47 17.26
C LYS A 70 25.71 -1.35 16.26
N ALA A 71 25.12 -0.17 16.49
CA ALA A 71 25.28 0.97 15.60
C ALA A 71 25.26 2.30 16.37
N GLY A 72 25.78 3.35 15.71
CA GLY A 72 25.78 4.73 16.20
C GLY A 72 26.64 4.96 17.42
N ALA A 73 26.64 6.19 17.91
CA ALA A 73 27.45 6.58 19.08
C ALA A 73 26.95 5.93 20.37
N ALA A 74 25.65 5.60 20.44
CA ALA A 74 25.11 4.88 21.59
C ALA A 74 25.53 3.39 21.64
N GLY A 75 26.14 2.84 20.57
CA GLY A 75 26.62 1.46 20.50
C GLY A 75 25.54 0.41 20.74
N LYS A 76 24.28 0.68 20.36
CA LYS A 76 23.13 -0.21 20.61
C LYS A 76 22.66 -0.91 19.36
N ALA A 77 22.25 -2.17 19.51
CA ALA A 77 21.49 -2.91 18.51
C ALA A 77 19.98 -2.70 18.69
N CYS A 78 19.17 -3.03 17.69
CA CYS A 78 17.70 -3.08 17.86
C CYS A 78 17.32 -4.10 18.94
N ALA A 79 17.99 -5.25 18.93
CA ALA A 79 17.80 -6.32 19.90
C ALA A 79 18.08 -5.90 21.35
N ASP A 80 18.96 -4.92 21.61
CA ASP A 80 19.26 -4.48 22.97
C ASP A 80 18.03 -3.83 23.66
N CYS A 81 17.08 -3.28 22.88
CA CYS A 81 15.85 -2.69 23.41
C CYS A 81 14.63 -3.58 23.17
N HIS A 82 14.56 -4.26 22.02
CA HIS A 82 13.39 -5.01 21.58
C HIS A 82 13.51 -6.54 21.83
N GLY A 83 14.70 -7.05 22.14
CA GLY A 83 14.93 -8.48 22.32
C GLY A 83 14.76 -9.29 21.03
N ASP A 84 14.19 -10.49 21.16
CA ASP A 84 13.88 -11.34 20.01
C ASP A 84 12.76 -10.72 19.16
N ALA A 85 13.06 -10.46 17.89
CA ALA A 85 12.10 -9.87 16.94
C ALA A 85 10.88 -10.79 16.71
N ARG A 86 11.04 -12.11 16.76
CA ARG A 86 9.94 -13.07 16.59
C ARG A 86 8.85 -12.90 17.63
N ALA A 87 9.21 -12.42 18.81
CA ALA A 87 8.26 -12.10 19.89
C ALA A 87 7.80 -10.63 19.83
N SER A 88 8.74 -9.70 19.77
CA SER A 88 8.47 -8.26 19.95
C SER A 88 7.92 -7.57 18.70
N MET A 89 8.25 -8.06 17.51
CA MET A 89 7.80 -7.48 16.23
C MET A 89 6.59 -8.20 15.64
N LYS A 90 6.07 -9.22 16.31
CA LYS A 90 4.87 -9.94 15.86
C LYS A 90 3.70 -8.99 15.65
N GLY A 91 3.19 -8.91 14.41
CA GLY A 91 2.06 -8.06 14.03
C GLY A 91 2.40 -6.56 13.96
N VAL A 92 3.65 -6.15 14.14
CA VAL A 92 4.04 -4.74 14.12
C VAL A 92 3.80 -4.15 12.73
N ALA A 93 4.32 -4.77 11.67
CA ALA A 93 4.17 -4.26 10.30
C ALA A 93 2.70 -4.18 9.83
N ALA A 94 1.85 -5.08 10.30
CA ALA A 94 0.43 -5.09 9.97
C ALA A 94 -0.34 -3.83 10.44
N ARG A 95 0.24 -3.03 11.33
CA ARG A 95 -0.35 -1.80 11.89
C ARG A 95 0.17 -0.52 11.26
N TYR A 96 1.25 -0.60 10.46
CA TYR A 96 1.84 0.60 9.83
C TYR A 96 1.16 0.95 8.51
N PRO A 97 1.12 2.27 8.16
CA PRO A 97 1.57 3.45 8.91
C PRO A 97 0.82 3.66 10.22
N ALA A 98 1.54 4.12 11.24
CA ALA A 98 0.99 4.36 12.58
C ALA A 98 1.22 5.82 13.02
N TYR A 99 0.39 6.30 13.95
CA TYR A 99 0.51 7.67 14.45
C TYR A 99 1.74 7.84 15.34
N ASP A 100 2.60 8.80 15.02
CA ASP A 100 3.72 9.20 15.87
C ASP A 100 3.32 10.47 16.64
N LYS A 101 3.06 10.33 17.94
CA LYS A 101 2.61 11.45 18.79
C LYS A 101 3.58 12.63 18.79
N PRO A 102 4.91 12.44 18.93
CA PRO A 102 5.86 13.55 18.90
C PRO A 102 5.89 14.31 17.57
N LEU A 103 5.61 13.64 16.46
CA LEU A 103 5.59 14.26 15.13
C LEU A 103 4.20 14.77 14.74
N GLY A 104 3.13 14.36 15.45
CA GLY A 104 1.76 14.73 15.14
C GLY A 104 1.25 14.24 13.79
N ARG A 105 1.82 13.14 13.25
CA ARG A 105 1.49 12.62 11.93
C ARG A 105 1.72 11.11 11.80
N PRO A 106 1.17 10.46 10.76
CA PRO A 106 1.52 9.08 10.46
C PRO A 106 3.00 8.96 10.04
N VAL A 107 3.58 7.83 10.39
CA VAL A 107 4.89 7.37 9.89
C VAL A 107 4.75 5.94 9.38
N ASN A 108 5.41 5.63 8.28
CA ASN A 108 5.50 4.25 7.81
C ASN A 108 6.60 3.48 8.58
N LEU A 109 6.77 2.19 8.29
CA LEU A 109 7.72 1.35 9.02
C LEU A 109 9.17 1.78 8.79
N GLU A 110 9.53 2.18 7.58
CA GLU A 110 10.86 2.69 7.23
C GLU A 110 11.19 3.97 8.01
N GLN A 111 10.23 4.89 8.12
CA GLN A 111 10.39 6.10 8.94
C GLN A 111 10.55 5.74 10.42
N ARG A 112 9.78 4.78 10.93
CA ARG A 112 9.90 4.32 12.32
C ARG A 112 11.27 3.74 12.62
N ILE A 113 11.79 2.90 11.73
CA ILE A 113 13.14 2.35 11.84
C ILE A 113 14.18 3.48 11.93
N ASN A 114 14.11 4.44 11.01
CA ASN A 114 15.03 5.57 10.99
C ASN A 114 14.90 6.48 12.21
N LEU A 115 13.68 6.71 12.71
CA LEU A 115 13.46 7.45 13.96
C LEU A 115 14.08 6.72 15.17
N CYS A 116 13.98 5.40 15.24
CA CYS A 116 14.62 4.62 16.31
C CYS A 116 16.14 4.70 16.20
N ARG A 117 16.70 4.60 14.97
CA ARG A 117 18.14 4.75 14.73
C ARG A 117 18.66 6.10 15.21
N ALA A 118 18.01 7.17 14.78
CA ALA A 118 18.43 8.52 15.17
C ALA A 118 18.29 8.80 16.66
N ARG A 119 17.15 8.42 17.26
CA ARG A 119 16.83 8.78 18.66
C ARG A 119 17.52 7.89 19.71
N HIS A 120 17.74 6.61 19.41
CA HIS A 120 18.14 5.63 20.41
C HIS A 120 19.47 4.93 20.11
N GLN A 121 19.89 4.88 18.85
CA GLN A 121 21.20 4.41 18.47
C GLN A 121 22.20 5.55 18.24
N GLU A 122 21.72 6.79 18.09
CA GLU A 122 22.53 7.95 17.68
C GLU A 122 23.30 7.63 16.38
N ALA A 123 22.59 7.01 15.44
CA ALA A 123 23.11 6.56 14.16
C ALA A 123 22.40 7.30 13.01
N ASP A 124 23.12 7.51 11.91
CA ASP A 124 22.55 8.10 10.72
C ASP A 124 21.37 7.27 10.18
N PRO A 125 20.30 7.93 9.69
CA PRO A 125 19.22 7.27 9.01
C PRO A 125 19.72 6.47 7.79
N PHE A 126 19.17 5.30 7.57
CA PHE A 126 19.39 4.58 6.32
C PHE A 126 18.66 5.28 5.17
N PRO A 127 19.33 5.53 4.04
CA PRO A 127 18.65 6.12 2.88
C PRO A 127 17.54 5.21 2.35
N TYR A 128 16.44 5.82 1.88
CA TYR A 128 15.36 5.07 1.23
C TYR A 128 15.85 4.28 0.02
N GLU A 129 15.19 3.15 -0.24
CA GLU A 129 15.50 2.21 -1.33
C GLU A 129 16.93 1.65 -1.31
N LYS A 130 17.67 1.84 -0.24
CA LYS A 130 18.94 1.17 -0.03
C LYS A 130 18.76 -0.12 0.74
N HIS A 131 19.69 -1.04 0.48
CA HIS A 131 19.64 -2.41 0.98
C HIS A 131 19.35 -2.49 2.48
N ASP A 132 20.07 -1.77 3.32
CA ASP A 132 19.98 -1.87 4.77
C ASP A 132 18.58 -1.52 5.31
N LEU A 133 17.96 -0.45 4.76
CA LEU A 133 16.60 -0.09 5.18
C LEU A 133 15.57 -1.12 4.73
N LEU A 134 15.66 -1.56 3.46
CA LEU A 134 14.74 -2.57 2.92
C LEU A 134 14.90 -3.92 3.62
N ALA A 135 16.14 -4.35 3.89
CA ALA A 135 16.44 -5.58 4.59
C ALA A 135 15.87 -5.59 6.02
N LEU A 136 16.13 -4.54 6.78
CA LEU A 136 15.61 -4.42 8.14
C LEU A 136 14.09 -4.30 8.16
N THR A 137 13.50 -3.57 7.21
CA THR A 137 12.05 -3.48 7.04
C THR A 137 11.45 -4.85 6.69
N ALA A 138 12.08 -5.61 5.77
CA ALA A 138 11.64 -6.95 5.39
C ALA A 138 11.68 -7.92 6.59
N PHE A 139 12.76 -7.91 7.37
CA PHE A 139 12.88 -8.73 8.56
C PHE A 139 11.80 -8.44 9.61
N VAL A 140 11.56 -7.17 9.90
CA VAL A 140 10.49 -6.77 10.84
C VAL A 140 9.12 -7.13 10.28
N ALA A 141 8.88 -6.92 8.99
CA ALA A 141 7.60 -7.20 8.36
C ALA A 141 7.29 -8.69 8.24
N GLU A 142 8.32 -9.53 8.05
CA GLU A 142 8.20 -10.99 8.07
C GLU A 142 7.58 -11.50 9.37
N GLN A 143 7.85 -10.86 10.52
CA GLN A 143 7.26 -11.24 11.81
C GLN A 143 5.73 -11.03 11.87
N SER A 144 5.16 -10.42 10.83
CA SER A 144 3.71 -10.26 10.67
C SER A 144 3.13 -11.16 9.57
N ARG A 145 3.93 -12.03 8.94
CA ARG A 145 3.45 -12.91 7.85
C ARG A 145 2.28 -13.77 8.31
N GLY A 146 1.24 -13.86 7.48
CA GLY A 146 0.00 -14.57 7.76
C GLY A 146 -0.96 -13.86 8.72
N MET A 147 -0.53 -12.81 9.40
CA MET A 147 -1.40 -12.04 10.29
C MET A 147 -2.30 -11.08 9.50
N PRO A 148 -3.51 -10.80 10.00
CA PRO A 148 -4.40 -9.85 9.33
C PRO A 148 -3.84 -8.43 9.40
N ILE A 149 -3.89 -7.73 8.28
CA ILE A 149 -3.63 -6.29 8.22
C ILE A 149 -4.64 -5.57 9.12
N ALA A 150 -4.13 -4.86 10.11
CA ALA A 150 -4.91 -4.16 11.11
C ALA A 150 -4.33 -2.76 11.35
N PRO A 151 -4.55 -1.80 10.43
CA PRO A 151 -4.04 -0.44 10.56
C PRO A 151 -4.37 0.16 11.92
N ASP A 152 -3.47 0.98 12.44
CA ASP A 152 -3.62 1.68 13.70
C ASP A 152 -5.01 2.35 13.79
N PRO A 153 -5.81 2.03 14.83
CA PRO A 153 -7.17 2.55 14.95
C PRO A 153 -7.24 3.98 15.51
N SER A 154 -6.11 4.63 15.77
CA SER A 154 -6.04 5.97 16.37
C SER A 154 -6.94 6.95 15.63
N PRO A 155 -7.85 7.66 16.33
CA PRO A 155 -8.73 8.65 15.69
C PRO A 155 -7.98 9.77 14.98
N GLU A 156 -6.78 10.10 15.49
CA GLU A 156 -5.88 11.08 14.92
C GLU A 156 -5.45 10.75 13.48
N LEU A 157 -5.53 9.49 13.07
CA LEU A 157 -5.19 9.07 11.71
C LEU A 157 -6.31 9.30 10.70
N GLN A 158 -7.56 9.52 11.13
CA GLN A 158 -8.69 9.64 10.21
C GLN A 158 -8.53 10.78 9.16
N PRO A 159 -8.04 11.98 9.52
CA PRO A 159 -7.80 13.03 8.53
C PRO A 159 -6.76 12.64 7.49
N PHE A 160 -5.74 11.86 7.87
CA PHE A 160 -4.68 11.40 6.96
C PHE A 160 -5.17 10.25 6.06
N VAL A 161 -6.02 9.36 6.59
CA VAL A 161 -6.71 8.34 5.76
C VAL A 161 -7.56 9.02 4.69
N ALA A 162 -8.30 10.08 5.04
CA ALA A 162 -9.11 10.84 4.10
C ALA A 162 -8.24 11.47 2.99
N LYS A 163 -7.12 12.09 3.34
CA LYS A 163 -6.18 12.65 2.35
C LYS A 163 -5.61 11.57 1.42
N GLY A 164 -5.20 10.42 1.97
CA GLY A 164 -4.73 9.29 1.16
C GLY A 164 -5.80 8.76 0.21
N ARG A 165 -7.07 8.73 0.66
CA ARG A 165 -8.22 8.40 -0.17
C ARG A 165 -8.42 9.43 -1.29
N ASP A 166 -8.38 10.70 -0.95
CA ASP A 166 -8.54 11.79 -1.93
C ASP A 166 -7.43 11.71 -2.99
N PHE A 167 -6.18 11.44 -2.58
CA PHE A 167 -5.08 11.21 -3.50
C PHE A 167 -5.34 10.01 -4.43
N PHE A 168 -5.82 8.89 -3.89
CA PHE A 168 -6.11 7.68 -4.67
C PHE A 168 -7.20 7.91 -5.72
N MET A 169 -8.19 8.74 -5.40
CA MET A 169 -9.31 9.06 -6.28
C MET A 169 -9.00 10.19 -7.26
N HIS A 170 -8.07 11.09 -6.90
CA HIS A 170 -7.77 12.27 -7.69
C HIS A 170 -7.13 11.92 -9.04
N ARG A 171 -7.68 12.51 -10.10
CA ARG A 171 -7.13 12.37 -11.46
C ARG A 171 -5.97 13.34 -11.63
N GLN A 172 -4.82 12.84 -12.06
CA GLN A 172 -3.58 13.61 -12.13
C GLN A 172 -2.74 13.25 -13.35
N GLY A 173 -1.68 14.02 -13.56
CA GLY A 173 -0.72 13.82 -14.65
C GLY A 173 -1.29 14.13 -16.02
N GLN A 174 -0.44 13.98 -17.03
CA GLN A 174 -0.82 14.24 -18.43
C GLN A 174 -1.87 13.27 -18.95
N LEU A 175 -1.95 12.06 -18.35
CA LEU A 175 -2.96 11.08 -18.72
C LEU A 175 -4.30 11.32 -18.04
N ASN A 176 -4.38 12.27 -17.09
CA ASN A 176 -5.59 12.60 -16.35
C ASN A 176 -6.29 11.36 -15.78
N LEU A 177 -5.55 10.50 -15.05
CA LEU A 177 -6.05 9.27 -14.44
C LEU A 177 -5.83 9.30 -12.92
N GLY A 178 -6.78 8.78 -12.17
CA GLY A 178 -6.64 8.43 -10.76
C GLY A 178 -6.26 6.96 -10.59
N CYS A 179 -5.81 6.58 -9.39
CA CYS A 179 -5.50 5.18 -9.10
C CYS A 179 -6.72 4.27 -9.27
N THR A 180 -7.92 4.77 -8.97
CA THR A 180 -9.22 4.08 -9.16
C THR A 180 -9.44 3.61 -10.59
N ASN A 181 -9.02 4.40 -11.59
CA ASN A 181 -9.23 4.04 -12.99
C ASN A 181 -8.56 2.72 -13.38
N CYS A 182 -7.48 2.35 -12.71
CA CYS A 182 -6.84 1.06 -12.88
C CYS A 182 -7.31 0.06 -11.81
N HIS A 183 -7.21 0.42 -10.54
CA HIS A 183 -7.28 -0.52 -9.43
C HIS A 183 -8.69 -0.82 -8.92
N ASP A 184 -9.68 0.02 -9.24
CA ASP A 184 -11.10 -0.25 -8.95
C ASP A 184 -11.87 -0.62 -10.22
N ASP A 185 -11.68 0.17 -11.32
CA ASP A 185 -12.50 0.01 -12.53
C ASP A 185 -11.95 -1.05 -13.50
N ASN A 186 -10.64 -1.33 -13.47
CA ASN A 186 -9.94 -2.14 -14.47
C ASN A 186 -9.00 -3.20 -13.86
N TRP A 187 -9.18 -3.56 -12.60
CA TRP A 187 -8.43 -4.69 -12.05
C TRP A 187 -8.77 -5.98 -12.82
N ASP A 188 -7.87 -6.96 -12.82
CA ASP A 188 -7.92 -8.19 -13.60
C ASP A 188 -7.67 -8.00 -15.13
N LYS A 189 -7.53 -6.77 -15.60
CA LYS A 189 -7.06 -6.48 -16.94
C LYS A 189 -5.53 -6.38 -16.98
N HIS A 190 -4.97 -6.23 -18.18
CA HIS A 190 -3.53 -6.11 -18.35
C HIS A 190 -3.15 -4.74 -18.90
N LEU A 191 -2.05 -4.21 -18.37
CA LEU A 191 -1.37 -3.01 -18.88
C LEU A 191 0.07 -3.39 -19.24
N ALA A 192 0.46 -3.25 -20.50
CA ALA A 192 1.79 -3.63 -21.00
C ALA A 192 2.22 -5.05 -20.58
N GLY A 193 1.29 -6.02 -20.64
CA GLY A 193 1.55 -7.41 -20.27
C GLY A 193 1.44 -7.73 -18.77
N SER A 194 1.43 -6.73 -17.89
CA SER A 194 1.32 -6.93 -16.45
C SER A 194 -0.14 -6.87 -15.98
N PRO A 195 -0.59 -7.77 -15.09
CA PRO A 195 -1.94 -7.70 -14.55
C PRO A 195 -2.11 -6.47 -13.65
N VAL A 196 -3.24 -5.80 -13.79
CA VAL A 196 -3.66 -4.71 -12.91
C VAL A 196 -4.32 -5.32 -11.68
N THR A 197 -3.71 -5.12 -10.52
CA THR A 197 -4.22 -5.64 -9.24
C THR A 197 -5.16 -4.63 -8.56
N GLN A 198 -5.81 -5.03 -7.48
CA GLN A 198 -6.67 -4.16 -6.68
C GLN A 198 -5.92 -3.18 -5.75
N ALA A 199 -4.60 -3.08 -5.87
CA ALA A 199 -3.73 -2.22 -5.04
C ALA A 199 -3.79 -2.50 -3.53
N HIS A 200 -3.94 -3.77 -3.12
CA HIS A 200 -3.79 -4.16 -1.73
C HIS A 200 -2.31 -4.45 -1.41
N PRO A 201 -1.66 -3.70 -0.50
CA PRO A 201 -0.21 -3.76 -0.26
C PRO A 201 0.16 -4.87 0.73
N THR A 202 -0.28 -6.10 0.49
CA THR A 202 -0.14 -7.23 1.41
C THR A 202 1.28 -7.73 1.60
N GLY A 203 2.21 -7.44 0.67
CA GLY A 203 3.50 -8.13 0.61
C GLY A 203 4.76 -7.27 0.72
N TYR A 204 4.65 -6.00 1.14
CA TYR A 204 5.79 -5.08 1.16
C TYR A 204 6.64 -5.17 2.45
N PRO A 205 8.00 -5.01 2.32
CA PRO A 205 8.76 -4.89 1.07
C PRO A 205 8.60 -6.12 0.19
N ILE A 206 8.57 -5.93 -1.13
CA ILE A 206 8.47 -7.03 -2.10
C ILE A 206 9.78 -7.22 -2.85
N TYR A 207 10.09 -8.48 -3.21
CA TYR A 207 11.07 -8.77 -4.25
C TYR A 207 10.38 -8.76 -5.61
N ARG A 208 10.82 -7.89 -6.51
CA ARG A 208 10.32 -7.91 -7.88
C ARG A 208 11.35 -8.51 -8.83
N LEU A 209 10.91 -9.47 -9.63
CA LEU A 209 11.74 -10.09 -10.66
C LEU A 209 12.23 -9.06 -11.68
N GLU A 210 11.36 -8.10 -12.04
CA GLU A 210 11.72 -6.95 -12.89
C GLU A 210 12.84 -6.09 -12.28
N TRP A 211 12.89 -5.94 -10.95
CA TRP A 211 13.89 -5.10 -10.27
C TRP A 211 15.13 -5.88 -9.84
N GLN A 212 15.05 -7.21 -9.78
CA GLN A 212 16.07 -8.08 -9.20
C GLN A 212 16.48 -7.63 -7.79
N SER A 213 15.55 -7.07 -7.03
CA SER A 213 15.80 -6.53 -5.69
C SER A 213 14.51 -6.39 -4.88
N LEU A 214 14.66 -6.26 -3.57
CA LEU A 214 13.60 -5.74 -2.71
C LEU A 214 13.28 -4.30 -3.09
N GLY A 215 12.03 -3.91 -2.88
CA GLY A 215 11.57 -2.53 -3.01
C GLY A 215 10.41 -2.22 -2.08
N SER A 216 10.34 -0.96 -1.64
CA SER A 216 9.27 -0.46 -0.79
C SER A 216 7.96 -0.28 -1.55
N LEU A 217 6.86 -0.11 -0.80
CA LEU A 217 5.58 0.30 -1.39
C LEU A 217 5.73 1.67 -2.09
N GLN A 218 6.49 2.60 -1.52
CA GLN A 218 6.70 3.91 -2.13
C GLN A 218 7.40 3.84 -3.48
N ARG A 219 8.37 2.93 -3.66
CA ARG A 219 8.97 2.69 -4.99
C ARG A 219 7.89 2.30 -6.00
N ARG A 220 6.96 1.42 -5.62
CA ARG A 220 5.86 1.02 -6.51
C ARG A 220 4.90 2.17 -6.80
N LEU A 221 4.52 2.95 -5.79
CA LEU A 221 3.65 4.12 -5.94
C LEU A 221 4.28 5.15 -6.89
N ARG A 222 5.55 5.46 -6.70
CA ARG A 222 6.30 6.39 -7.56
C ARG A 222 6.34 5.90 -9.01
N ASN A 223 6.50 4.59 -9.25
CA ASN A 223 6.45 4.03 -10.60
C ASN A 223 5.07 4.24 -11.24
N CYS A 224 3.98 4.05 -10.49
CA CYS A 224 2.62 4.32 -10.98
C CYS A 224 2.42 5.82 -11.28
N ILE A 225 2.85 6.71 -10.40
CA ILE A 225 2.77 8.17 -10.57
C ILE A 225 3.53 8.61 -11.82
N ASN A 226 4.75 8.09 -12.03
CA ASN A 226 5.52 8.31 -13.26
C ASN A 226 4.76 7.79 -14.51
N GLY A 227 4.13 6.62 -14.41
CA GLY A 227 3.31 6.04 -15.47
C GLY A 227 2.14 6.93 -15.87
N LEU A 228 1.58 7.69 -14.94
CA LEU A 228 0.54 8.71 -15.18
C LEU A 228 1.11 9.99 -15.80
N ARG A 229 2.44 10.12 -15.92
CA ARG A 229 3.15 11.36 -16.27
C ARG A 229 2.78 12.51 -15.32
N ALA A 230 2.62 12.20 -14.04
CA ALA A 230 2.40 13.15 -12.97
C ALA A 230 3.70 13.53 -12.26
N GLN A 231 3.70 14.67 -11.58
CA GLN A 231 4.81 15.06 -10.71
C GLN A 231 4.95 14.05 -9.57
N ASN A 232 6.16 13.55 -9.37
CA ASN A 232 6.46 12.60 -8.32
C ASN A 232 6.82 13.32 -7.00
N PHE A 233 6.78 12.55 -5.91
CA PHE A 233 7.12 12.99 -4.56
C PHE A 233 8.42 12.32 -4.11
N ASP A 234 9.13 12.94 -3.18
CA ASP A 234 10.29 12.31 -2.54
C ASP A 234 9.87 11.14 -1.65
N PHE A 235 10.77 10.18 -1.45
CA PHE A 235 10.52 9.11 -0.49
C PHE A 235 10.30 9.67 0.91
N GLY A 236 9.31 9.15 1.61
CA GLY A 236 8.93 9.63 2.93
C GLY A 236 8.06 10.90 2.93
N ALA A 237 7.72 11.46 1.77
CA ALA A 237 6.81 12.59 1.66
C ALA A 237 5.44 12.28 2.31
N PRO A 238 4.81 13.27 2.94
CA PRO A 238 3.51 13.08 3.58
C PRO A 238 2.46 12.46 2.67
N GLU A 239 2.41 12.87 1.42
CA GLU A 239 1.45 12.39 0.42
C GLU A 239 1.58 10.89 0.18
N LEU A 240 2.82 10.37 0.11
CA LEU A 240 3.05 8.94 -0.07
C LEU A 240 2.71 8.15 1.19
N VAL A 241 3.01 8.68 2.39
CA VAL A 241 2.68 8.00 3.66
C VAL A 241 1.16 7.98 3.89
N GLU A 242 0.46 9.06 3.56
CA GLU A 242 -1.01 9.16 3.63
C GLU A 242 -1.67 8.18 2.65
N LEU A 243 -1.11 8.05 1.43
CA LEU A 243 -1.56 7.07 0.45
C LEU A 243 -1.32 5.63 0.93
N GLU A 244 -0.14 5.32 1.49
CA GLU A 244 0.14 4.01 2.11
C GLU A 244 -0.88 3.68 3.21
N LEU A 245 -1.15 4.64 4.11
CA LEU A 245 -2.12 4.48 5.19
C LEU A 245 -3.51 4.14 4.65
N TYR A 246 -3.96 4.84 3.62
CA TYR A 246 -5.23 4.55 2.97
C TYR A 246 -5.24 3.16 2.32
N LEU A 247 -4.17 2.78 1.60
CA LEU A 247 -4.07 1.47 0.95
C LEU A 247 -4.06 0.32 1.97
N MET A 248 -3.37 0.48 3.11
CA MET A 248 -3.42 -0.49 4.21
C MET A 248 -4.83 -0.56 4.82
N SER A 249 -5.55 0.56 4.91
CA SER A 249 -6.94 0.58 5.36
C SER A 249 -7.86 -0.20 4.40
N ARG A 250 -7.64 -0.08 3.08
CA ARG A 250 -8.35 -0.88 2.05
C ARG A 250 -8.09 -2.38 2.20
N ALA A 251 -6.87 -2.75 2.59
CA ALA A 251 -6.45 -4.14 2.77
C ALA A 251 -6.77 -4.71 4.17
N ARG A 252 -7.48 -3.98 5.04
CA ARG A 252 -7.82 -4.43 6.40
C ARG A 252 -8.39 -5.84 6.40
N GLY A 253 -7.82 -6.70 7.27
CA GLY A 253 -8.22 -8.10 7.44
C GLY A 253 -7.59 -9.07 6.44
N MET A 254 -6.93 -8.60 5.38
CA MET A 254 -6.18 -9.47 4.47
C MET A 254 -4.88 -9.94 5.13
N PRO A 255 -4.39 -11.15 4.83
CA PRO A 255 -3.13 -11.64 5.39
C PRO A 255 -1.92 -10.86 4.85
N MET A 256 -0.94 -10.59 5.73
CA MET A 256 0.38 -10.12 5.32
C MET A 256 1.14 -11.23 4.59
N GLU A 257 1.79 -10.89 3.48
CA GLU A 257 2.50 -11.84 2.60
C GLU A 257 4.03 -11.58 2.55
N THR A 258 4.55 -10.68 3.37
CA THR A 258 5.93 -10.19 3.33
C THR A 258 6.97 -11.24 3.77
N PRO A 259 8.15 -11.30 3.12
CA PRO A 259 8.47 -10.66 1.85
C PRO A 259 7.82 -11.40 0.67
N ALA A 260 7.02 -10.69 -0.12
CA ALA A 260 6.36 -11.29 -1.27
C ALA A 260 7.25 -11.23 -2.52
N VAL A 261 7.00 -12.14 -3.47
CA VAL A 261 7.61 -12.12 -4.80
C VAL A 261 6.59 -11.64 -5.82
N ARG A 262 7.00 -10.80 -6.75
CA ARG A 262 6.16 -10.30 -7.85
C ARG A 262 6.96 -10.26 -9.15
N PRO A 263 6.30 -10.38 -10.31
CA PRO A 263 6.93 -10.24 -11.63
C PRO A 263 7.68 -8.94 -11.82
#